data_de554253d6ee207f33c2ad90311377a1
#
_entry.id   de554253d6ee207f33c2ad90311377a1
#
_cell.length_a   1.000
_cell.length_b   1.000
_cell.length_c   1.000
_cell.angle_alpha   90.00
_cell.angle_beta   90.00
_cell.angle_gamma   90.00
#
_symmetry.space_group_name_H-M   'P 1'
#
loop_
_entity.id
_entity.type
_entity.pdbx_description
1 polymer ?
#
loop_
_entity_poly.entity_id
_entity_poly.type
_entity_poly.pdbx_seq_one_letter_code
_entity_poly.pdbx_strand_id
1 'polypeptide(L)'
;MRFYIPSYKRADSCVTVEYLRGCGVQSSDIYISTQTEQDYAQYLANYGCKCNVIYRQGKNVAMNRNTCITHARREGVARFCMLDDDIDCIMSFLPKRDTRIEGARFADFICGIEKVLEQGASIVGLYPISNNMFALSQKRATRAMLTGRFLAFGTTDYLFDEEYRVKEDYELCLRMMSRNKRVLRLNWYYAKAFLHQKGGCFSDFQSGASEEFSKRLLMIYPDLIKKSRRAGEIVMK
;
A
#
# COMPACT_ATOMS: atom_id res chain seq x y z
N MET A 1 -16.13 -0.07 -2.53
CA MET A 1 -14.73 -0.51 -2.21
C MET A 1 -14.38 -0.04 -0.80
N ARG A 2 -13.91 -0.93 0.09
CA ARG A 2 -13.39 -0.53 1.42
C ARG A 2 -11.93 -0.11 1.33
N PHE A 3 -11.53 0.81 2.23
CA PHE A 3 -10.18 1.38 2.30
C PHE A 3 -9.60 1.15 3.69
N TYR A 4 -8.44 0.51 3.76
CA TYR A 4 -7.72 0.22 4.98
C TYR A 4 -6.43 1.05 5.05
N ILE A 5 -6.14 1.60 6.22
CA ILE A 5 -5.00 2.46 6.48
C ILE A 5 -4.23 1.88 7.67
N PRO A 6 -3.21 1.03 7.43
CA PRO A 6 -2.32 0.62 8.51
C PRO A 6 -1.52 1.83 9.00
N SER A 7 -1.65 2.18 10.28
CA SER A 7 -1.00 3.36 10.85
C SER A 7 -0.36 3.08 12.20
N TYR A 8 0.72 3.80 12.52
CA TYR A 8 1.47 3.65 13.76
C TYR A 8 2.09 4.98 14.20
N LYS A 9 1.71 5.47 15.40
CA LYS A 9 2.22 6.71 16.02
C LYS A 9 2.08 7.96 15.14
N ARG A 10 0.96 8.09 14.42
CA ARG A 10 0.63 9.23 13.56
C ARG A 10 -0.83 9.68 13.72
N ALA A 11 -1.38 9.54 14.93
CA ALA A 11 -2.77 9.91 15.21
C ALA A 11 -3.07 11.40 14.94
N ASP A 12 -2.06 12.27 14.98
CA ASP A 12 -2.22 13.71 14.69
C ASP A 12 -1.99 14.05 13.21
N SER A 13 -1.58 13.10 12.38
CA SER A 13 -1.14 13.36 11.00
C SER A 13 -1.52 12.30 9.97
N CYS A 14 -2.61 11.56 10.20
CA CYS A 14 -3.13 10.58 9.24
C CYS A 14 -3.90 11.28 8.10
N VAL A 15 -3.17 11.91 7.18
CA VAL A 15 -3.74 12.74 6.11
C VAL A 15 -4.53 11.94 5.08
N THR A 16 -4.28 10.65 4.97
CA THR A 16 -4.98 9.75 4.03
C THR A 16 -6.48 9.68 4.31
N VAL A 17 -6.91 9.80 5.57
CA VAL A 17 -8.35 9.86 5.91
C VAL A 17 -8.99 11.09 5.29
N GLU A 18 -8.36 12.26 5.43
CA GLU A 18 -8.90 13.51 4.88
C GLU A 18 -8.94 13.47 3.34
N TYR A 19 -7.91 12.92 2.72
CA TYR A 19 -7.89 12.71 1.28
C TYR A 19 -9.05 11.83 0.80
N LEU A 20 -9.25 10.66 1.41
CA LEU A 20 -10.32 9.74 1.02
C LEU A 20 -11.71 10.36 1.22
N ARG A 21 -11.92 11.07 2.33
CA ARG A 21 -13.17 11.80 2.59
C ARG A 21 -13.40 12.92 1.59
N GLY A 22 -12.36 13.69 1.27
CA GLY A 22 -12.38 14.71 0.21
C GLY A 22 -12.71 14.15 -1.17
N CYS A 23 -12.38 12.87 -1.41
CA CYS A 23 -12.77 12.13 -2.62
C CYS A 23 -14.22 11.58 -2.58
N GLY A 24 -14.97 11.79 -1.50
CA GLY A 24 -16.35 11.33 -1.36
C GLY A 24 -16.49 9.90 -0.82
N VAL A 25 -15.42 9.31 -0.30
CA VAL A 25 -15.49 7.98 0.34
C VAL A 25 -16.25 8.10 1.66
N GLN A 26 -17.22 7.22 1.86
CA GLN A 26 -18.05 7.21 3.07
C GLN A 26 -17.23 6.82 4.30
N SER A 27 -17.50 7.41 5.45
CA SER A 27 -16.81 7.10 6.72
C SER A 27 -16.89 5.60 7.08
N SER A 28 -17.99 4.96 6.77
CA SER A 28 -18.21 3.51 6.97
C SER A 28 -17.29 2.61 6.13
N ASP A 29 -16.72 3.13 5.06
CA ASP A 29 -15.83 2.40 4.16
C ASP A 29 -14.34 2.65 4.43
N ILE A 30 -14.00 3.52 5.38
CA ILE A 30 -12.61 3.84 5.77
C ILE A 30 -12.31 3.19 7.11
N TYR A 31 -11.17 2.48 7.19
CA TYR A 31 -10.70 1.76 8.37
C TYR A 31 -9.24 2.10 8.66
N ILE A 32 -8.95 2.66 9.84
CA ILE A 32 -7.57 2.77 10.34
C ILE A 32 -7.27 1.52 11.17
N SER A 33 -6.13 0.88 10.90
CA SER A 33 -5.63 -0.25 11.69
C SER A 33 -4.46 0.18 12.56
N THR A 34 -4.53 -0.14 13.85
CA THR A 34 -3.53 0.21 14.87
C THR A 34 -2.99 -1.04 15.57
N GLN A 35 -1.82 -0.91 16.23
CA GLN A 35 -1.11 -2.04 16.82
C GLN A 35 -0.93 -1.96 18.33
N THR A 36 -1.20 -0.81 18.96
CA THR A 36 -1.13 -0.61 20.40
C THR A 36 -2.44 -0.05 20.93
N GLU A 37 -2.77 -0.34 22.18
CA GLU A 37 -3.96 0.22 22.84
C GLU A 37 -3.90 1.75 22.92
N GLN A 38 -2.70 2.28 23.15
CA GLN A 38 -2.47 3.73 23.21
C GLN A 38 -2.78 4.37 21.83
N ASP A 39 -2.24 3.83 20.74
CA ASP A 39 -2.55 4.33 19.39
C ASP A 39 -4.06 4.19 19.12
N TYR A 40 -4.66 3.04 19.43
CA TYR A 40 -6.09 2.82 19.23
C TYR A 40 -6.94 3.93 19.90
N ALA A 41 -6.66 4.22 21.16
CA ALA A 41 -7.38 5.27 21.88
C ALA A 41 -7.19 6.66 21.24
N GLN A 42 -5.97 7.01 20.83
CA GLN A 42 -5.68 8.28 20.18
C GLN A 42 -6.34 8.40 18.81
N TYR A 43 -6.26 7.35 17.97
CA TYR A 43 -6.91 7.35 16.66
C TYR A 43 -8.45 7.38 16.79
N LEU A 44 -9.02 6.69 17.77
CA LEU A 44 -10.45 6.73 18.03
C LEU A 44 -10.90 8.13 18.44
N ALA A 45 -10.14 8.81 19.29
CA ALA A 45 -10.43 10.18 19.68
C ALA A 45 -10.36 11.17 18.49
N ASN A 46 -9.34 11.03 17.62
CA ASN A 46 -9.09 11.98 16.54
C ASN A 46 -9.92 11.69 15.29
N TYR A 47 -10.26 10.43 15.02
CA TYR A 47 -10.87 9.99 13.75
C TYR A 47 -12.15 9.16 13.92
N GLY A 48 -12.58 8.80 15.12
CA GLY A 48 -13.75 7.94 15.34
C GLY A 48 -15.06 8.47 14.76
N CYS A 49 -15.19 9.78 14.56
CA CYS A 49 -16.32 10.39 13.87
C CYS A 49 -16.14 10.46 12.34
N LYS A 50 -14.94 10.15 11.82
CA LYS A 50 -14.57 10.28 10.39
C LYS A 50 -14.37 8.92 9.70
N CYS A 51 -14.05 7.89 10.47
CA CYS A 51 -13.80 6.54 9.96
C CYS A 51 -13.87 5.50 11.09
N ASN A 52 -13.77 4.21 10.72
CA ASN A 52 -13.66 3.12 11.68
C ASN A 52 -12.21 2.96 12.15
N VAL A 53 -12.01 2.63 13.41
CA VAL A 53 -10.68 2.28 13.94
C VAL A 53 -10.72 0.83 14.41
N ILE A 54 -9.78 0.03 13.91
CA ILE A 54 -9.61 -1.38 14.29
C ILE A 54 -8.26 -1.58 14.99
N TYR A 55 -8.21 -2.52 15.90
CA TYR A 55 -7.03 -2.80 16.71
C TYR A 55 -6.70 -4.29 16.73
N ARG A 56 -5.42 -4.57 16.63
CA ARG A 56 -4.83 -5.87 16.97
C ARG A 56 -3.39 -5.61 17.42
N GLN A 57 -3.02 -6.13 18.58
CA GLN A 57 -1.64 -6.05 19.06
C GLN A 57 -0.66 -6.57 18.02
N GLY A 58 0.36 -5.78 17.71
CA GLY A 58 1.38 -6.08 16.70
C GLY A 58 2.70 -5.40 16.97
N LYS A 59 3.72 -5.77 16.19
CA LYS A 59 5.10 -5.32 16.38
C LYS A 59 5.71 -4.63 15.16
N ASN A 60 5.08 -4.76 13.99
CA ASN A 60 5.63 -4.23 12.73
C ASN A 60 4.51 -3.97 11.70
N VAL A 61 4.90 -3.34 10.60
CA VAL A 61 3.98 -2.98 9.53
C VAL A 61 3.30 -4.20 8.88
N ALA A 62 3.98 -5.33 8.72
CA ALA A 62 3.41 -6.54 8.14
C ALA A 62 2.24 -7.07 8.99
N MET A 63 2.39 -7.12 10.32
CA MET A 63 1.31 -7.49 11.24
C MET A 63 0.13 -6.52 11.15
N ASN A 64 0.40 -5.21 11.03
CA ASN A 64 -0.65 -4.21 10.89
C ASN A 64 -1.44 -4.39 9.58
N ARG A 65 -0.74 -4.61 8.46
CA ARG A 65 -1.35 -4.91 7.17
C ARG A 65 -2.15 -6.22 7.20
N ASN A 66 -1.67 -7.23 7.92
CA ASN A 66 -2.39 -8.49 8.12
C ASN A 66 -3.68 -8.31 8.93
N THR A 67 -3.70 -7.36 9.87
CA THR A 67 -4.93 -6.99 10.58
C THR A 67 -5.99 -6.48 9.62
N CYS A 68 -5.59 -5.63 8.65
CA CYS A 68 -6.49 -5.14 7.60
C CYS A 68 -7.06 -6.29 6.75
N ILE A 69 -6.20 -7.20 6.28
CA ILE A 69 -6.63 -8.35 5.44
C ILE A 69 -7.55 -9.29 6.24
N THR A 70 -7.19 -9.57 7.48
CA THR A 70 -7.98 -10.46 8.35
C THR A 70 -9.35 -9.86 8.66
N HIS A 71 -9.40 -8.54 8.89
CA HIS A 71 -10.67 -7.84 9.07
C HIS A 71 -11.51 -7.89 7.79
N ALA A 72 -10.92 -7.59 6.61
CA ALA A 72 -11.62 -7.68 5.33
C ALA A 72 -12.21 -9.08 5.11
N ARG A 73 -11.42 -10.13 5.38
CA ARG A 73 -11.86 -11.53 5.28
C ARG A 73 -13.04 -11.83 6.20
N ARG A 74 -12.96 -11.42 7.48
CA ARG A 74 -14.02 -11.62 8.46
C ARG A 74 -15.33 -10.94 8.05
N GLU A 75 -15.23 -9.75 7.45
CA GLU A 75 -16.37 -8.98 6.97
C GLU A 75 -16.88 -9.41 5.58
N GLY A 76 -16.36 -10.51 5.02
CA GLY A 76 -16.75 -10.99 3.69
C GLY A 76 -16.36 -10.07 2.53
N VAL A 77 -15.38 -9.17 2.73
CA VAL A 77 -14.94 -8.21 1.73
C VAL A 77 -13.86 -8.85 0.87
N ALA A 78 -14.23 -9.25 -0.34
CA ALA A 78 -13.31 -9.91 -1.27
C ALA A 78 -12.30 -8.94 -1.91
N ARG A 79 -12.68 -7.66 -2.10
CA ARG A 79 -11.87 -6.64 -2.77
C ARG A 79 -11.81 -5.36 -1.95
N PHE A 80 -10.61 -4.84 -1.71
CA PHE A 80 -10.38 -3.64 -0.92
C PHE A 80 -9.09 -2.94 -1.32
N CYS A 81 -8.94 -1.67 -0.95
CA CYS A 81 -7.69 -0.91 -1.05
C CYS A 81 -7.01 -0.79 0.31
N MET A 82 -5.69 -0.80 0.31
CA MET A 82 -4.85 -0.50 1.46
C MET A 82 -3.92 0.65 1.08
N LEU A 83 -3.88 1.71 1.88
CA LEU A 83 -3.06 2.90 1.67
C LEU A 83 -2.23 3.18 2.92
N ASP A 84 -1.00 3.69 2.75
CA ASP A 84 -0.24 4.22 3.87
C ASP A 84 -0.94 5.47 4.46
N ASP A 85 -0.64 5.82 5.69
CA ASP A 85 -1.32 6.88 6.45
C ASP A 85 -0.88 8.31 6.06
N ASP A 86 0.17 8.45 5.26
CA ASP A 86 0.78 9.71 4.83
C ASP A 86 0.50 10.08 3.36
N ILE A 87 -0.52 9.49 2.75
CA ILE A 87 -0.88 9.78 1.36
C ILE A 87 -1.65 11.11 1.27
N ASP A 88 -0.99 12.12 0.69
CA ASP A 88 -1.61 13.43 0.36
C ASP A 88 -2.68 13.28 -0.73
N CYS A 89 -2.33 12.55 -1.80
CA CYS A 89 -3.25 12.29 -2.90
C CYS A 89 -2.73 11.20 -3.84
N ILE A 90 -3.62 10.70 -4.69
CA ILE A 90 -3.24 9.96 -5.89
C ILE A 90 -3.13 10.95 -7.05
N MET A 91 -2.07 10.80 -7.83
CA MET A 91 -1.77 11.63 -8.99
C MET A 91 -1.80 10.78 -10.27
N SER A 92 -2.17 11.40 -11.38
CA SER A 92 -2.03 10.83 -12.73
C SER A 92 -0.98 11.59 -13.52
N PHE A 93 -0.14 10.86 -14.27
CA PHE A 93 0.83 11.45 -15.23
C PHE A 93 0.18 11.91 -16.56
N LEU A 94 -1.12 11.76 -16.76
CA LEU A 94 -1.79 12.05 -18.03
C LEU A 94 -2.45 13.42 -18.08
N PRO A 95 -2.50 14.03 -19.30
CA PRO A 95 -1.78 13.78 -20.57
C PRO A 95 -0.67 14.81 -20.83
N LYS A 96 0.24 15.10 -20.02
CA LYS A 96 1.40 16.01 -20.05
C LYS A 96 1.58 16.83 -18.76
N ARG A 97 0.69 16.66 -17.78
CA ARG A 97 0.71 17.39 -16.53
C ARG A 97 0.23 16.48 -15.40
N ASP A 98 0.97 16.47 -14.30
CA ASP A 98 0.55 15.78 -13.10
C ASP A 98 -0.81 16.31 -12.64
N THR A 99 -1.80 15.44 -12.57
CA THR A 99 -3.17 15.81 -12.19
C THR A 99 -3.57 15.07 -10.93
N ARG A 100 -4.03 15.81 -9.93
CA ARG A 100 -4.60 15.24 -8.70
C ARG A 100 -5.90 14.50 -9.00
N ILE A 101 -6.02 13.30 -8.48
CA ILE A 101 -7.20 12.45 -8.63
C ILE A 101 -8.10 12.67 -7.41
N GLU A 102 -9.26 13.30 -7.63
CA GLU A 102 -10.24 13.59 -6.58
C GLU A 102 -11.67 13.65 -7.16
N GLY A 103 -12.69 13.64 -6.29
CA GLY A 103 -14.10 13.70 -6.69
C GLY A 103 -14.47 12.60 -7.70
N ALA A 104 -15.15 12.96 -8.78
CA ALA A 104 -15.59 12.03 -9.83
C ALA A 104 -14.42 11.25 -10.46
N ARG A 105 -13.24 11.88 -10.62
CA ARG A 105 -12.06 11.19 -11.15
C ARG A 105 -11.53 10.10 -10.22
N PHE A 106 -11.69 10.28 -8.90
CA PHE A 106 -11.34 9.24 -7.94
C PHE A 106 -12.31 8.06 -8.05
N ALA A 107 -13.60 8.31 -8.19
CA ALA A 107 -14.59 7.25 -8.42
C ALA A 107 -14.29 6.46 -9.71
N ASP A 108 -13.97 7.14 -10.82
CA ASP A 108 -13.57 6.51 -12.08
C ASP A 108 -12.27 5.69 -11.93
N PHE A 109 -11.30 6.20 -11.19
CA PHE A 109 -10.04 5.51 -10.89
C PHE A 109 -10.31 4.21 -10.12
N ILE A 110 -11.13 4.26 -9.06
CA ILE A 110 -11.49 3.08 -8.26
C ILE A 110 -12.30 2.08 -9.09
N CYS A 111 -13.25 2.53 -9.90
CA CYS A 111 -13.99 1.67 -10.83
C CYS A 111 -13.04 0.97 -11.83
N GLY A 112 -12.03 1.68 -12.32
CA GLY A 112 -10.97 1.11 -13.16
C GLY A 112 -10.16 0.02 -12.45
N ILE A 113 -9.85 0.19 -11.18
CA ILE A 113 -9.17 -0.80 -10.33
C ILE A 113 -10.06 -2.03 -10.12
N GLU A 114 -11.33 -1.84 -9.77
CA GLU A 114 -12.28 -2.94 -9.59
C GLU A 114 -12.38 -3.83 -10.83
N LYS A 115 -12.51 -3.21 -12.02
CA LYS A 115 -12.50 -3.95 -13.30
C LYS A 115 -11.23 -4.78 -13.51
N VAL A 116 -10.08 -4.25 -13.12
CA VAL A 116 -8.81 -4.98 -13.25
C VAL A 116 -8.73 -6.16 -12.27
N LEU A 117 -9.25 -6.00 -11.05
CA LEU A 117 -9.36 -7.07 -10.06
C LEU A 117 -10.35 -8.15 -10.52
N GLU A 118 -11.50 -7.76 -11.10
CA GLU A 118 -12.48 -8.66 -11.71
C GLU A 118 -11.91 -9.47 -12.89
N GLN A 119 -10.98 -8.89 -13.63
CA GLN A 119 -10.24 -9.56 -14.70
C GLN A 119 -9.13 -10.51 -14.17
N GLY A 120 -9.12 -10.80 -12.86
CA GLY A 120 -8.26 -11.78 -12.23
C GLY A 120 -6.90 -11.25 -11.76
N ALA A 121 -6.70 -9.94 -11.63
CA ALA A 121 -5.54 -9.44 -10.91
C ALA A 121 -5.70 -9.77 -9.42
N SER A 122 -4.67 -10.38 -8.83
CA SER A 122 -4.68 -10.73 -7.40
C SER A 122 -4.33 -9.53 -6.53
N ILE A 123 -3.45 -8.66 -7.03
CA ILE A 123 -3.06 -7.40 -6.41
C ILE A 123 -2.71 -6.36 -7.47
N VAL A 124 -3.09 -5.12 -7.23
CA VAL A 124 -2.82 -3.96 -8.09
C VAL A 124 -2.14 -2.88 -7.24
N GLY A 125 -1.06 -2.32 -7.74
CA GLY A 125 -0.39 -1.16 -7.13
C GLY A 125 -0.13 -0.05 -8.12
N LEU A 126 0.42 1.05 -7.63
CA LEU A 126 0.74 2.23 -8.43
C LEU A 126 2.24 2.31 -8.73
N TYR A 127 2.62 3.23 -9.61
CA TYR A 127 4.01 3.50 -9.93
C TYR A 127 4.73 4.07 -8.70
N PRO A 128 5.90 3.57 -8.34
CA PRO A 128 6.54 3.92 -7.06
C PRO A 128 7.22 5.30 -7.07
N ILE A 129 7.44 5.89 -8.25
CA ILE A 129 8.19 7.13 -8.43
C ILE A 129 7.22 8.28 -8.72
N SER A 130 7.31 9.35 -7.95
CA SER A 130 6.47 10.55 -8.07
C SER A 130 6.98 11.58 -9.09
N ASN A 131 7.98 11.26 -9.92
CA ASN A 131 8.55 12.15 -10.92
C ASN A 131 8.13 11.70 -12.33
N ASN A 132 7.40 12.55 -13.04
CA ASN A 132 6.88 12.29 -14.38
C ASN A 132 7.96 12.08 -15.45
N MET A 133 9.19 12.55 -15.22
CA MET A 133 10.34 12.28 -16.13
C MET A 133 10.64 10.78 -16.23
N PHE A 134 10.22 9.98 -15.23
CA PHE A 134 10.36 8.52 -15.23
C PHE A 134 9.06 7.80 -15.59
N ALA A 135 8.03 8.54 -16.02
CA ALA A 135 6.77 7.96 -16.44
C ALA A 135 6.97 6.99 -17.61
N LEU A 136 6.42 5.81 -17.50
CA LEU A 136 6.53 4.79 -18.54
C LEU A 136 5.45 4.97 -19.60
N SER A 137 5.78 4.73 -20.87
CA SER A 137 4.83 4.75 -21.99
C SER A 137 3.72 3.69 -21.84
N GLN A 138 4.05 2.56 -21.23
CA GLN A 138 3.10 1.47 -20.98
C GLN A 138 2.18 1.80 -19.80
N LYS A 139 0.86 1.73 -20.01
CA LYS A 139 -0.16 1.95 -18.96
C LYS A 139 0.00 1.01 -17.76
N ARG A 140 0.37 -0.24 -18.02
CA ARG A 140 0.39 -1.33 -17.04
C ARG A 140 1.65 -2.15 -17.19
N ALA A 141 2.16 -2.63 -16.07
CA ALA A 141 3.19 -3.67 -16.04
C ALA A 141 2.67 -4.87 -15.25
N THR A 142 2.81 -6.05 -15.84
CA THR A 142 2.66 -7.34 -15.15
C THR A 142 4.01 -7.75 -14.59
N ARG A 143 4.05 -8.51 -13.50
CA ARG A 143 5.29 -8.93 -12.85
C ARG A 143 6.16 -7.73 -12.42
N ALA A 144 5.56 -6.80 -11.68
CA ALA A 144 6.24 -5.63 -11.13
C ALA A 144 6.20 -5.65 -9.61
N MET A 145 7.25 -5.20 -8.94
CA MET A 145 7.19 -4.91 -7.51
C MET A 145 6.29 -3.72 -7.27
N LEU A 146 5.47 -3.83 -6.24
CA LEU A 146 4.56 -2.80 -5.77
C LEU A 146 5.05 -2.26 -4.44
N THR A 147 4.71 -1.03 -4.13
CA THR A 147 4.99 -0.41 -2.83
C THR A 147 3.72 -0.34 -1.99
N GLY A 148 3.87 -0.43 -0.68
CA GLY A 148 2.77 -0.37 0.28
C GLY A 148 1.94 0.90 0.26
N ARG A 149 2.42 1.98 -0.39
CA ARG A 149 1.71 3.26 -0.48
C ARG A 149 0.28 3.15 -0.98
N PHE A 150 0.05 2.26 -1.94
CA PHE A 150 -1.28 1.93 -2.45
C PHE A 150 -1.28 0.51 -2.99
N LEU A 151 -2.11 -0.33 -2.40
CA LEU A 151 -2.34 -1.71 -2.84
C LEU A 151 -3.84 -1.97 -2.90
N ALA A 152 -4.33 -2.44 -4.04
CA ALA A 152 -5.69 -2.94 -4.18
C ALA A 152 -5.65 -4.47 -4.29
N PHE A 153 -6.41 -5.14 -3.45
CA PHE A 153 -6.44 -6.59 -3.33
C PHE A 153 -7.67 -7.18 -4.01
N GLY A 154 -7.48 -8.20 -4.82
CA GLY A 154 -8.53 -9.03 -5.42
C GLY A 154 -8.78 -10.32 -4.67
N THR A 155 -8.05 -10.56 -3.58
CA THR A 155 -8.17 -11.73 -2.71
C THR A 155 -7.67 -11.42 -1.30
N THR A 156 -8.18 -12.13 -0.32
CA THR A 156 -7.72 -12.11 1.07
C THR A 156 -6.86 -13.32 1.43
N ASP A 157 -6.47 -14.16 0.46
CA ASP A 157 -5.79 -15.45 0.71
C ASP A 157 -4.31 -15.28 1.09
N TYR A 158 -3.73 -14.13 0.76
CA TYR A 158 -2.32 -13.87 0.98
C TYR A 158 -2.11 -12.85 2.10
N LEU A 159 -1.42 -13.27 3.15
CA LEU A 159 -0.96 -12.41 4.22
C LEU A 159 0.49 -11.98 3.95
N PHE A 160 0.89 -10.84 4.49
CA PHE A 160 2.29 -10.43 4.53
C PHE A 160 3.09 -11.37 5.44
N ASP A 161 4.34 -11.60 5.13
CA ASP A 161 5.26 -12.32 6.03
C ASP A 161 5.67 -11.40 7.18
N GLU A 162 5.24 -11.76 8.40
CA GLU A 162 5.42 -10.96 9.61
C GLU A 162 6.87 -10.90 10.11
N GLU A 163 7.78 -11.67 9.51
CA GLU A 163 9.21 -11.55 9.78
C GLU A 163 9.84 -10.33 9.09
N TYR A 164 9.20 -9.82 8.01
CA TYR A 164 9.67 -8.65 7.30
C TYR A 164 9.22 -7.36 7.99
N ARG A 165 10.15 -6.65 8.59
CA ARG A 165 9.91 -5.32 9.21
C ARG A 165 9.85 -4.20 8.17
N VAL A 166 10.54 -4.39 7.05
CA VAL A 166 10.52 -3.56 5.84
C VAL A 166 10.57 -4.46 4.62
N LYS A 167 10.14 -3.96 3.45
CA LYS A 167 10.05 -4.71 2.17
C LYS A 167 9.08 -5.92 2.23
N GLU A 168 8.16 -5.91 3.18
CA GLU A 168 7.07 -6.87 3.27
C GLU A 168 6.17 -6.82 2.03
N ASP A 169 6.02 -5.64 1.42
CA ASP A 169 5.31 -5.41 0.16
C ASP A 169 6.03 -6.06 -1.04
N TYR A 170 7.35 -5.98 -1.07
CA TYR A 170 8.18 -6.64 -2.09
C TYR A 170 8.12 -8.17 -1.93
N GLU A 171 8.25 -8.67 -0.70
CA GLU A 171 8.12 -10.10 -0.40
C GLU A 171 6.78 -10.64 -0.88
N LEU A 172 5.67 -9.98 -0.51
CA LEU A 172 4.34 -10.40 -0.93
C LEU A 172 4.21 -10.47 -2.46
N CYS A 173 4.68 -9.45 -3.18
CA CYS A 173 4.65 -9.41 -4.64
C CYS A 173 5.45 -10.57 -5.26
N LEU A 174 6.66 -10.81 -4.78
CA LEU A 174 7.54 -11.87 -5.28
C LEU A 174 6.95 -13.26 -5.00
N ARG A 175 6.43 -13.49 -3.81
CA ARG A 175 5.76 -14.73 -3.42
C ARG A 175 4.48 -14.97 -4.25
N MET A 176 3.71 -13.94 -4.53
CA MET A 176 2.55 -14.05 -5.41
C MET A 176 2.96 -14.38 -6.85
N MET A 177 3.98 -13.71 -7.38
CA MET A 177 4.51 -13.98 -8.72
C MET A 177 5.12 -15.38 -8.85
N SER A 178 5.85 -15.87 -7.84
CA SER A 178 6.40 -17.24 -7.83
C SER A 178 5.31 -18.32 -7.85
N ARG A 179 4.09 -17.98 -7.40
CA ARG A 179 2.90 -18.82 -7.43
C ARG A 179 1.99 -18.55 -8.63
N ASN A 180 2.53 -17.91 -9.67
CA ASN A 180 1.81 -17.54 -10.90
C ASN A 180 0.56 -16.67 -10.65
N LYS A 181 0.53 -15.89 -9.57
CA LYS A 181 -0.53 -14.92 -9.33
C LYS A 181 -0.26 -13.63 -10.10
N ARG A 182 -1.33 -12.99 -10.53
CA ARG A 182 -1.25 -11.81 -11.36
C ARG A 182 -1.06 -10.55 -10.49
N VAL A 183 0.20 -10.11 -10.38
CA VAL A 183 0.60 -8.85 -9.78
C VAL A 183 0.65 -7.78 -10.88
N LEU A 184 -0.06 -6.68 -10.71
CA LEU A 184 -0.20 -5.66 -11.73
C LEU A 184 0.12 -4.26 -11.18
N ARG A 185 0.89 -3.47 -11.94
CA ARG A 185 1.20 -2.08 -11.62
C ARG A 185 0.61 -1.13 -12.65
N LEU A 186 -0.09 -0.11 -12.17
CA LEU A 186 -0.60 0.99 -13.00
C LEU A 186 0.47 2.06 -13.11
N ASN A 187 1.13 2.18 -14.27
CA ASN A 187 2.29 3.03 -14.46
C ASN A 187 1.96 4.52 -14.64
N TRP A 188 0.71 4.85 -14.89
CA TRP A 188 0.27 6.23 -15.11
C TRP A 188 -0.31 6.90 -13.87
N TYR A 189 -0.25 6.22 -12.73
CA TYR A 189 -0.71 6.72 -11.44
C TYR A 189 0.36 6.51 -10.38
N TYR A 190 0.49 7.45 -9.45
CA TYR A 190 1.33 7.31 -8.28
C TYR A 190 0.65 7.90 -7.04
N ALA A 191 1.00 7.39 -5.87
CA ALA A 191 0.58 7.94 -4.59
C ALA A 191 1.63 8.95 -4.12
N LYS A 192 1.23 10.21 -3.96
CA LYS A 192 2.06 11.26 -3.39
C LYS A 192 1.95 11.18 -1.87
N ALA A 193 3.07 10.92 -1.21
CA ALA A 193 3.16 10.80 0.24
C ALA A 193 4.02 11.92 0.84
N PHE A 194 3.73 12.29 2.09
CA PHE A 194 4.62 13.13 2.89
C PHE A 194 5.76 12.31 3.45
N LEU A 195 6.89 12.29 2.74
CA LEU A 195 8.07 11.51 3.11
C LEU A 195 8.73 12.05 4.39
N HIS A 196 9.34 11.15 5.16
CA HIS A 196 10.21 11.46 6.32
C HIS A 196 9.52 12.06 7.56
N GLN A 197 8.23 11.81 7.76
CA GLN A 197 7.57 12.12 9.03
C GLN A 197 7.95 11.08 10.11
N LYS A 198 8.05 11.52 11.37
CA LYS A 198 8.24 10.62 12.52
C LYS A 198 7.08 9.60 12.60
N GLY A 199 7.39 8.38 13.06
CA GLY A 199 6.43 7.28 13.11
C GLY A 199 6.60 6.29 11.96
N GLY A 200 5.70 5.31 11.84
CA GLY A 200 5.78 4.26 10.84
C GLY A 200 7.08 3.42 10.95
N CYS A 201 7.67 3.05 9.81
CA CYS A 201 8.88 2.23 9.71
C CYS A 201 10.20 3.04 9.73
N PHE A 202 10.19 4.31 10.14
CA PHE A 202 11.37 5.17 10.05
C PHE A 202 12.60 4.63 10.78
N SER A 203 12.42 4.08 11.99
CA SER A 203 13.50 3.47 12.78
C SER A 203 14.09 2.22 12.12
N ASP A 204 13.25 1.40 11.48
CA ASP A 204 13.70 0.18 10.80
C ASP A 204 14.53 0.50 9.55
N PHE A 205 14.17 1.55 8.81
CA PHE A 205 15.00 2.01 7.69
C PHE A 205 16.38 2.51 8.15
N GLN A 206 16.47 3.22 9.29
CA GLN A 206 17.74 3.69 9.83
C GLN A 206 18.65 2.57 10.36
N SER A 207 18.08 1.44 10.80
CA SER A 207 18.81 0.29 11.34
C SER A 207 19.54 -0.58 10.30
N GLY A 208 19.44 -0.27 9.00
CA GLY A 208 20.00 -1.09 7.93
C GLY A 208 19.14 -2.31 7.53
N ALA A 209 17.96 -2.45 8.10
CA ALA A 209 17.04 -3.55 7.80
C ALA A 209 16.71 -3.66 6.30
N SER A 210 16.68 -2.54 5.57
CA SER A 210 16.43 -2.54 4.12
C SER A 210 17.44 -3.36 3.32
N GLU A 211 18.74 -3.29 3.68
CA GLU A 211 19.78 -4.09 3.02
C GLU A 211 19.71 -5.57 3.41
N GLU A 212 19.47 -5.85 4.69
CA GLU A 212 19.31 -7.21 5.20
C GLU A 212 18.18 -7.95 4.46
N PHE A 213 16.98 -7.35 4.40
CA PHE A 213 15.84 -7.96 3.72
C PHE A 213 16.01 -8.02 2.21
N SER A 214 16.72 -7.09 1.58
CA SER A 214 17.09 -7.19 0.16
C SER A 214 17.97 -8.42 -0.11
N LYS A 215 18.98 -8.69 0.74
CA LYS A 215 19.80 -9.89 0.63
C LYS A 215 18.98 -11.18 0.78
N ARG A 216 18.07 -11.20 1.77
CA ARG A 216 17.17 -12.33 1.99
C ARG A 216 16.27 -12.58 0.76
N LEU A 217 15.66 -11.55 0.20
CA LEU A 217 14.82 -11.67 -1.00
C LEU A 217 15.62 -12.17 -2.23
N LEU A 218 16.86 -11.71 -2.41
CA LEU A 218 17.74 -12.19 -3.50
C LEU A 218 18.07 -13.68 -3.38
N MET A 219 18.21 -14.21 -2.16
CA MET A 219 18.43 -15.64 -1.94
C MET A 219 17.17 -16.47 -2.21
N ILE A 220 15.99 -15.97 -1.86
CA ILE A 220 14.72 -16.70 -2.01
C ILE A 220 14.20 -16.64 -3.46
N TYR A 221 14.36 -15.50 -4.14
CA TYR A 221 13.79 -15.25 -5.47
C TYR A 221 14.82 -14.87 -6.53
N PRO A 222 15.94 -15.64 -6.68
CA PRO A 222 17.04 -15.28 -7.57
C PRO A 222 16.63 -15.18 -9.05
N ASP A 223 15.57 -15.89 -9.45
CA ASP A 223 15.07 -15.88 -10.85
C ASP A 223 14.21 -14.68 -11.19
N LEU A 224 13.64 -14.02 -10.18
CA LEU A 224 12.71 -12.89 -10.35
C LEU A 224 13.41 -11.54 -10.22
N ILE A 225 14.42 -11.44 -9.37
CA ILE A 225 15.06 -10.17 -9.02
C ILE A 225 16.59 -10.21 -9.11
N LYS A 226 17.18 -9.03 -9.17
CA LYS A 226 18.64 -8.81 -9.11
C LYS A 226 18.96 -7.58 -8.28
N LYS A 227 20.23 -7.44 -7.87
CA LYS A 227 20.73 -6.22 -7.22
C LYS A 227 20.54 -5.01 -8.13
N SER A 228 20.07 -3.92 -7.56
CA SER A 228 20.09 -2.61 -8.21
C SER A 228 21.51 -2.03 -8.20
N ARG A 229 21.74 -1.01 -9.05
CA ARG A 229 22.96 -0.18 -8.96
C ARG A 229 23.00 0.65 -7.68
N ARG A 230 21.86 0.92 -7.05
CA ARG A 230 21.77 1.57 -5.73
C ARG A 230 21.99 0.55 -4.65
N ALA A 231 22.90 0.86 -3.69
CA ALA A 231 23.16 -0.01 -2.54
C ALA A 231 21.87 -0.32 -1.76
N GLY A 232 21.72 -1.55 -1.33
CA GLY A 232 20.56 -1.99 -0.54
C GLY A 232 19.24 -2.14 -1.32
N GLU A 233 19.22 -1.85 -2.62
CA GLU A 233 18.02 -1.96 -3.45
C GLU A 233 18.04 -3.17 -4.37
N ILE A 234 16.84 -3.63 -4.73
CA ILE A 234 16.61 -4.74 -5.67
C ILE A 234 15.66 -4.29 -6.77
N VAL A 235 15.79 -4.92 -7.94
CA VAL A 235 14.95 -4.67 -9.12
C VAL A 235 14.52 -5.97 -9.77
N MET A 236 13.43 -5.94 -10.50
CA MET A 236 13.00 -7.07 -11.34
C MET A 236 14.05 -7.36 -12.42
N LYS A 237 14.17 -8.63 -12.77
CA LYS A 237 14.97 -9.05 -13.93
C LYS A 237 14.29 -8.75 -15.25
#